data_6d1237dfc94fe4f0bb2c09da5d98b093
#
_entry.id   6d1237dfc94fe4f0bb2c09da5d98b093
#
_cell.length_a   1.000
_cell.length_b   1.000
_cell.length_c   1.000
_cell.angle_alpha   90.00
_cell.angle_beta   90.00
_cell.angle_gamma   90.00
#
_symmetry.space_group_name_H-M   'P 1'
#
loop_
_entity.id
_entity.type
_entity.pdbx_description
1 polymer ?
#
loop_
_entity_poly.entity_id
_entity_poly.type
_entity_poly.pdbx_seq_one_letter_code
_entity_poly.pdbx_strand_id
1 'polypeptide(L)'
;MLSLGLVTLSLTLMVYGQTYSATYLPSNAPKQSEKGQTGTNQCGSGHDQNSNCQNVYVNSVDDFCLFAPPEPGPGSVIGNTERIEVAWCIKDGYGTRLIPDGTILGAHFVQTPDYVQVTGIGDLTKINVPKGDAGGELDPHGADGNGNPIGGLVFSSAFGQLQQIHEWTNFMSDSEFCIRACKDGPKAPALCQHIYDVMGCHWNMPGNYNAGTFEKCAADSGEPMGVYGGSTFHQGEPVTPAPHPAPSSSQCVTVSTIGNNLAASSSANATSVSSSVASSSGSSAPSSASSGVSSSPSASSAAPGSGISSVCYCAISAFVDTTLSLRTMILRTVCIWTR
;
A
#
# COMPACT_ATOMS: atom_id res chain seq x y z
N MET A 1 -41.39 53.64 -19.16
CA MET A 1 -39.99 53.23 -18.98
C MET A 1 -39.97 52.23 -17.82
N LEU A 2 -39.98 50.91 -18.12
CA LEU A 2 -39.85 49.87 -17.12
C LEU A 2 -38.37 49.57 -16.96
N SER A 3 -37.86 49.79 -15.74
CA SER A 3 -36.50 49.39 -15.35
C SER A 3 -36.50 47.93 -14.97
N LEU A 4 -35.84 47.08 -15.73
CA LEU A 4 -35.64 45.66 -15.45
C LEU A 4 -34.43 45.53 -14.51
N GLY A 5 -34.69 45.30 -13.24
CA GLY A 5 -33.65 45.04 -12.25
C GLY A 5 -33.07 43.63 -12.47
N LEU A 6 -31.79 43.56 -12.78
CA LEU A 6 -31.04 42.28 -12.89
C LEU A 6 -30.71 41.80 -11.47
N VAL A 7 -31.38 40.76 -11.02
CA VAL A 7 -31.03 40.08 -9.78
C VAL A 7 -29.92 39.04 -10.09
N THR A 8 -28.68 39.34 -9.70
CA THR A 8 -27.58 38.40 -9.79
C THR A 8 -27.66 37.45 -8.59
N LEU A 9 -28.03 36.21 -8.84
CA LEU A 9 -27.99 35.11 -7.85
C LEU A 9 -26.54 34.65 -7.70
N SER A 10 -25.87 35.07 -6.63
CA SER A 10 -24.53 34.56 -6.29
C SER A 10 -24.68 33.16 -5.71
N LEU A 11 -24.32 32.12 -6.46
CA LEU A 11 -24.17 30.76 -5.96
C LEU A 11 -22.87 30.70 -5.14
N THR A 12 -22.96 30.72 -3.83
CA THR A 12 -21.86 30.35 -2.95
C THR A 12 -21.71 28.84 -3.00
N LEU A 13 -20.70 28.33 -3.67
CA LEU A 13 -20.25 26.97 -3.54
C LEU A 13 -19.76 26.76 -2.11
N MET A 14 -20.56 26.08 -1.29
CA MET A 14 -20.11 25.57 0.00
C MET A 14 -19.16 24.41 -0.29
N VAL A 15 -17.88 24.63 -0.12
CA VAL A 15 -16.89 23.56 -0.06
C VAL A 15 -17.13 22.87 1.28
N TYR A 16 -17.80 21.73 1.26
CA TYR A 16 -17.88 20.84 2.41
C TYR A 16 -16.50 20.23 2.59
N GLY A 17 -15.74 20.72 3.56
CA GLY A 17 -14.57 20.01 4.04
C GLY A 17 -15.02 18.67 4.60
N GLN A 18 -14.33 17.60 4.25
CA GLN A 18 -14.62 16.26 4.78
C GLN A 18 -14.42 16.30 6.30
N THR A 19 -15.41 15.85 7.06
CA THR A 19 -15.32 15.75 8.52
C THR A 19 -15.12 14.28 8.88
N TYR A 20 -13.98 14.00 9.50
CA TYR A 20 -13.65 12.65 9.96
C TYR A 20 -14.36 12.36 11.28
N SER A 21 -14.95 11.17 11.41
CA SER A 21 -15.72 10.78 12.59
C SER A 21 -14.87 10.47 13.81
N ALA A 22 -13.59 10.08 13.61
CA ALA A 22 -12.65 9.73 14.67
C ALA A 22 -11.22 10.07 14.26
N THR A 23 -10.40 10.42 15.25
CA THR A 23 -8.95 10.59 15.11
C THR A 23 -8.28 9.82 16.23
N TYR A 24 -7.37 8.92 15.87
CA TYR A 24 -6.66 8.05 16.80
C TYR A 24 -5.17 8.36 16.83
N LEU A 25 -4.54 7.96 17.94
CA LEU A 25 -3.11 7.68 18.04
C LEU A 25 -2.94 6.17 18.24
N PRO A 26 -1.76 5.58 17.94
CA PRO A 26 -1.54 4.16 18.19
C PRO A 26 -1.79 3.74 19.65
N SER A 27 -1.61 4.66 20.60
CA SER A 27 -1.82 4.43 22.04
C SER A 27 -3.29 4.37 22.47
N ASN A 28 -4.22 4.92 21.69
CA ASN A 28 -5.63 4.98 22.03
C ASN A 28 -6.56 4.43 20.94
N ALA A 29 -5.99 3.89 19.86
CA ALA A 29 -6.77 3.25 18.82
C ALA A 29 -7.58 2.06 19.40
N PRO A 30 -8.84 1.88 18.99
CA PRO A 30 -9.61 0.69 19.37
C PRO A 30 -8.98 -0.56 18.77
N LYS A 31 -9.35 -1.74 19.27
CA LYS A 31 -8.88 -2.99 18.67
C LYS A 31 -9.29 -3.10 17.20
N GLN A 32 -10.50 -2.68 16.89
CA GLN A 32 -11.07 -2.58 15.55
C GLN A 32 -11.69 -1.20 15.40
N SER A 33 -11.27 -0.44 14.40
CA SER A 33 -11.81 0.90 14.10
C SER A 33 -13.04 0.84 13.21
N GLU A 34 -13.19 -0.26 12.45
CA GLU A 34 -14.29 -0.42 11.52
C GLU A 34 -14.96 -1.80 11.64
N LYS A 35 -16.25 -1.85 11.31
CA LYS A 35 -17.01 -3.10 11.30
C LYS A 35 -16.53 -4.01 10.17
N GLY A 36 -16.23 -5.25 10.51
CA GLY A 36 -15.73 -6.25 9.54
C GLY A 36 -14.22 -6.30 9.44
N GLN A 37 -13.50 -5.49 10.19
CA GLN A 37 -12.05 -5.52 10.29
C GLN A 37 -11.58 -6.90 10.77
N THR A 38 -10.63 -7.50 10.04
CA THR A 38 -10.05 -8.82 10.37
C THR A 38 -8.78 -8.69 11.20
N GLY A 39 -8.06 -7.59 11.07
CA GLY A 39 -6.86 -7.29 11.83
C GLY A 39 -7.14 -6.51 13.11
N THR A 40 -6.14 -5.71 13.51
CA THR A 40 -6.21 -4.92 14.74
C THR A 40 -5.47 -3.60 14.62
N ASN A 41 -5.94 -2.58 15.34
CA ASN A 41 -5.20 -1.33 15.53
C ASN A 41 -4.52 -1.25 16.91
N GLN A 42 -4.63 -2.28 17.75
CA GLN A 42 -3.86 -2.45 18.98
C GLN A 42 -2.67 -3.35 18.70
N CYS A 43 -1.62 -2.80 18.10
CA CYS A 43 -0.51 -3.54 17.53
C CYS A 43 0.61 -3.89 18.52
N GLY A 44 0.67 -3.18 19.65
CA GLY A 44 1.76 -3.38 20.63
C GLY A 44 3.05 -2.69 20.22
N SER A 45 4.18 -3.24 20.67
CA SER A 45 5.53 -2.78 20.38
C SER A 45 6.40 -3.95 19.92
N GLY A 46 7.57 -3.65 19.33
CA GLY A 46 8.43 -4.64 18.70
C GLY A 46 7.90 -5.06 17.33
N HIS A 47 8.15 -6.30 16.92
CA HIS A 47 7.67 -6.87 15.67
C HIS A 47 7.21 -8.32 15.86
N ASP A 48 6.32 -8.76 14.97
CA ASP A 48 5.88 -10.17 14.89
C ASP A 48 5.52 -10.45 13.43
N GLN A 49 6.20 -11.43 12.82
CA GLN A 49 5.94 -11.78 11.41
C GLN A 49 4.56 -12.43 11.17
N ASN A 50 3.82 -12.75 12.25
CA ASN A 50 2.43 -13.17 12.19
C ASN A 50 1.46 -12.07 12.64
N SER A 51 1.94 -10.84 12.83
CA SER A 51 1.11 -9.72 13.26
C SER A 51 -0.03 -9.48 12.28
N ASN A 52 -1.22 -9.24 12.82
CA ASN A 52 -2.39 -8.75 12.07
C ASN A 52 -2.63 -7.25 12.31
N CYS A 53 -1.57 -6.52 12.67
CA CYS A 53 -1.62 -5.07 12.81
C CYS A 53 -1.99 -4.41 11.48
N GLN A 54 -2.90 -3.44 11.51
CA GLN A 54 -3.32 -2.64 10.36
C GLN A 54 -3.02 -1.15 10.55
N ASN A 55 -1.94 -0.85 11.30
CA ASN A 55 -1.42 0.52 11.45
C ASN A 55 -0.13 0.68 10.63
N VAL A 56 -0.18 1.56 9.65
CA VAL A 56 0.95 1.90 8.77
C VAL A 56 1.52 3.26 9.15
N TYR A 57 2.82 3.43 9.01
CA TYR A 57 3.55 4.66 9.31
C TYR A 57 4.29 5.14 8.07
N VAL A 58 4.30 6.47 7.83
CA VAL A 58 5.02 7.09 6.70
C VAL A 58 5.80 8.29 7.23
N ASN A 59 7.01 8.06 7.74
CA ASN A 59 7.79 9.06 8.45
C ASN A 59 9.03 9.53 7.68
N SER A 60 9.73 8.62 7.00
CA SER A 60 10.95 8.90 6.23
C SER A 60 11.27 7.74 5.28
N VAL A 61 12.34 7.88 4.46
CA VAL A 61 12.77 6.82 3.53
C VAL A 61 13.18 5.52 4.23
N ASP A 62 13.64 5.60 5.47
CA ASP A 62 14.06 4.47 6.31
C ASP A 62 13.04 4.12 7.41
N ASP A 63 11.89 4.78 7.40
CA ASP A 63 10.83 4.59 8.39
C ASP A 63 9.46 4.74 7.73
N PHE A 64 9.09 3.71 6.99
CA PHE A 64 7.77 3.59 6.37
C PHE A 64 7.27 2.16 6.42
N CYS A 65 5.99 2.01 6.23
CA CYS A 65 5.30 0.74 6.11
C CYS A 65 4.48 0.71 4.83
N LEU A 66 4.11 -0.50 4.42
CA LEU A 66 3.18 -0.78 3.35
C LEU A 66 2.09 -1.71 3.89
N PHE A 67 0.91 -1.64 3.33
CA PHE A 67 -0.07 -2.72 3.50
C PHE A 67 0.28 -3.85 2.52
N ALA A 68 0.20 -5.10 2.96
CA ALA A 68 0.44 -6.26 2.11
C ALA A 68 -0.30 -7.50 2.65
N PRO A 69 -0.46 -8.56 1.83
CA PRO A 69 -1.23 -9.72 2.20
C PRO A 69 -0.78 -10.39 3.51
N PRO A 70 -1.72 -10.79 4.37
CA PRO A 70 -1.38 -11.48 5.61
C PRO A 70 -0.79 -12.87 5.40
N GLU A 71 -1.18 -13.59 4.34
CA GLU A 71 -0.76 -14.94 4.07
C GLU A 71 -0.15 -15.07 2.66
N PRO A 72 0.88 -15.91 2.47
CA PRO A 72 1.42 -16.16 1.13
C PRO A 72 0.52 -17.10 0.33
N GLY A 73 0.67 -17.09 -0.98
CA GLY A 73 0.03 -18.06 -1.86
C GLY A 73 -0.60 -17.45 -3.10
N PRO A 74 -1.10 -18.27 -4.02
CA PRO A 74 -1.63 -17.79 -5.30
C PRO A 74 -2.93 -16.96 -5.14
N GLY A 75 -3.62 -17.08 -4.01
CA GLY A 75 -4.81 -16.29 -3.69
C GLY A 75 -4.51 -14.93 -3.07
N SER A 76 -3.24 -14.64 -2.77
CA SER A 76 -2.81 -13.40 -2.09
C SER A 76 -2.54 -12.25 -3.07
N VAL A 77 -3.13 -12.27 -4.27
CA VAL A 77 -3.11 -11.11 -5.16
C VAL A 77 -3.81 -9.92 -4.50
N ILE A 78 -3.26 -8.73 -4.67
CA ILE A 78 -3.73 -7.53 -3.98
C ILE A 78 -5.25 -7.34 -4.13
N GLY A 79 -5.79 -7.44 -5.35
CA GLY A 79 -7.22 -7.30 -5.58
C GLY A 79 -8.12 -8.31 -4.86
N ASN A 80 -7.57 -9.43 -4.34
CA ASN A 80 -8.34 -10.37 -3.52
C ASN A 80 -8.18 -10.11 -2.02
N THR A 81 -7.09 -9.46 -1.60
CA THR A 81 -6.69 -9.30 -0.20
C THR A 81 -6.74 -7.86 0.30
N GLU A 82 -7.01 -6.88 -0.54
CA GLU A 82 -7.05 -5.46 -0.20
C GLU A 82 -7.85 -5.16 1.07
N ARG A 83 -8.95 -5.91 1.30
CA ARG A 83 -9.83 -5.72 2.47
C ARG A 83 -9.26 -6.25 3.78
N ILE A 84 -8.22 -7.10 3.74
CA ILE A 84 -7.68 -7.81 4.90
C ILE A 84 -6.17 -7.64 5.09
N GLU A 85 -5.54 -6.80 4.29
CA GLU A 85 -4.09 -6.61 4.34
C GLU A 85 -3.62 -6.06 5.68
N VAL A 86 -2.36 -6.35 6.01
CA VAL A 86 -1.72 -6.01 7.27
C VAL A 86 -0.49 -5.15 7.03
N ALA A 87 -0.02 -4.49 8.08
CA ALA A 87 1.13 -3.60 8.00
C ALA A 87 2.46 -4.38 7.99
N TRP A 88 3.32 -4.03 7.03
CA TRP A 88 4.71 -4.44 6.91
C TRP A 88 5.59 -3.21 6.96
N CYS A 89 6.50 -3.11 7.92
CA CYS A 89 7.29 -1.90 8.16
C CYS A 89 8.79 -2.16 7.97
N ILE A 90 9.54 -1.11 7.62
CA ILE A 90 11.02 -1.16 7.62
C ILE A 90 11.53 -1.22 9.04
N LYS A 91 10.99 -0.41 9.96
CA LYS A 91 11.45 -0.33 11.34
C LYS A 91 10.69 -1.24 12.29
N ASP A 92 11.43 -1.77 13.27
CA ASP A 92 10.90 -2.39 14.47
C ASP A 92 10.27 -1.36 15.42
N GLY A 93 9.40 -1.80 16.31
CA GLY A 93 8.80 -0.98 17.35
C GLY A 93 7.32 -0.66 17.18
N TYR A 94 6.72 -1.08 16.07
CA TYR A 94 5.32 -0.78 15.75
C TYR A 94 4.35 -1.96 15.98
N GLY A 95 4.86 -3.11 16.44
CA GLY A 95 4.05 -4.33 16.60
C GLY A 95 3.56 -4.91 15.27
N THR A 96 4.20 -4.55 14.18
CA THR A 96 3.89 -4.96 12.80
C THR A 96 4.79 -6.10 12.33
N ARG A 97 4.58 -6.57 11.12
CA ARG A 97 5.55 -7.39 10.41
C ARG A 97 6.71 -6.53 9.93
N LEU A 98 7.90 -7.12 9.82
CA LEU A 98 9.04 -6.45 9.23
C LEU A 98 9.20 -6.85 7.77
N ILE A 99 9.44 -5.84 6.93
CA ILE A 99 9.88 -6.04 5.55
C ILE A 99 11.29 -6.66 5.62
N PRO A 100 11.52 -7.86 5.05
CA PRO A 100 12.83 -8.49 5.08
C PRO A 100 13.89 -7.62 4.40
N ASP A 101 15.08 -7.55 4.96
CA ASP A 101 16.20 -6.80 4.36
C ASP A 101 16.48 -7.25 2.93
N GLY A 102 16.74 -6.30 2.05
CA GLY A 102 16.92 -6.54 0.62
C GLY A 102 15.62 -6.82 -0.17
N THR A 103 14.46 -6.62 0.44
CA THR A 103 13.18 -6.60 -0.28
C THR A 103 13.05 -5.33 -1.12
N ILE A 104 13.32 -4.17 -0.52
CA ILE A 104 13.25 -2.87 -1.18
C ILE A 104 14.56 -2.64 -1.93
N LEU A 105 14.46 -2.40 -3.22
CA LEU A 105 15.59 -2.20 -4.14
C LEU A 105 15.85 -0.73 -4.48
N GLY A 106 14.90 0.13 -4.21
CA GLY A 106 14.97 1.59 -4.29
C GLY A 106 13.77 2.21 -3.61
N ALA A 107 13.97 3.32 -2.91
CA ALA A 107 12.89 4.05 -2.24
C ALA A 107 13.20 5.55 -2.19
N HIS A 108 12.18 6.35 -2.50
CA HIS A 108 12.27 7.80 -2.63
C HIS A 108 11.16 8.43 -1.81
N PHE A 109 11.55 9.08 -0.72
CA PHE A 109 10.64 9.79 0.15
C PHE A 109 10.62 11.26 -0.22
N VAL A 110 9.45 11.83 -0.41
CA VAL A 110 9.28 13.28 -0.54
C VAL A 110 8.33 13.81 0.54
N GLN A 111 8.72 14.95 1.10
CA GLN A 111 7.86 15.72 1.99
C GLN A 111 7.49 17.03 1.32
N THR A 112 6.19 17.26 1.19
CA THR A 112 5.60 18.48 0.65
C THR A 112 4.86 19.24 1.75
N PRO A 113 4.36 20.45 1.49
CA PRO A 113 3.47 21.15 2.43
C PRO A 113 2.16 20.37 2.72
N ASP A 114 1.67 19.57 1.78
CA ASP A 114 0.34 18.97 1.82
C ASP A 114 0.37 17.44 2.01
N TYR A 115 1.48 16.75 1.70
CA TYR A 115 1.58 15.29 1.85
C TYR A 115 3.03 14.81 2.04
N VAL A 116 3.17 13.58 2.51
CA VAL A 116 4.37 12.77 2.37
C VAL A 116 4.11 11.61 1.43
N GLN A 117 5.13 11.20 0.67
CA GLN A 117 5.02 10.13 -0.30
C GLN A 117 6.29 9.30 -0.32
N VAL A 118 6.14 7.98 -0.42
CA VAL A 118 7.22 7.05 -0.75
C VAL A 118 6.89 6.38 -2.07
N THR A 119 7.84 6.42 -3.00
CA THR A 119 7.78 5.68 -4.27
C THR A 119 8.97 4.75 -4.34
N GLY A 120 8.80 3.56 -4.89
CA GLY A 120 9.92 2.64 -4.97
C GLY A 120 9.62 1.33 -5.68
N ILE A 121 10.66 0.54 -5.77
CA ILE A 121 10.63 -0.80 -6.35
C ILE A 121 11.25 -1.82 -5.39
N GLY A 122 10.86 -3.08 -5.55
CA GLY A 122 11.32 -4.16 -4.70
C GLY A 122 10.97 -5.55 -5.22
N ASP A 123 11.39 -6.56 -4.50
CA ASP A 123 10.89 -7.93 -4.64
C ASP A 123 9.81 -8.15 -3.58
N LEU A 124 8.59 -7.67 -3.88
CA LEU A 124 7.48 -7.68 -2.92
C LEU A 124 6.88 -9.08 -2.72
N THR A 125 7.36 -10.07 -3.47
CA THR A 125 7.05 -11.49 -3.18
C THR A 125 7.52 -11.91 -1.79
N LYS A 126 8.49 -11.20 -1.21
CA LYS A 126 8.99 -11.42 0.17
C LYS A 126 8.04 -10.93 1.25
N ILE A 127 7.01 -10.17 0.88
CA ILE A 127 5.94 -9.73 1.76
C ILE A 127 4.58 -10.24 1.28
N ASN A 128 4.57 -11.47 0.78
CA ASN A 128 3.42 -12.27 0.41
C ASN A 128 2.69 -11.88 -0.90
N VAL A 129 3.13 -10.87 -1.64
CA VAL A 129 2.54 -10.54 -2.95
C VAL A 129 2.93 -11.64 -3.95
N PRO A 130 2.00 -12.29 -4.67
CA PRO A 130 2.34 -13.34 -5.62
C PRO A 130 3.13 -12.79 -6.81
N LYS A 131 4.10 -13.57 -7.28
CA LYS A 131 4.84 -13.21 -8.48
C LYS A 131 3.91 -13.06 -9.68
N GLY A 132 4.05 -11.95 -10.41
CA GLY A 132 3.23 -11.61 -11.56
C GLY A 132 1.92 -10.90 -11.21
N ASP A 133 1.70 -10.58 -9.94
CA ASP A 133 0.57 -9.74 -9.53
C ASP A 133 0.76 -8.31 -10.04
N ALA A 134 -0.15 -7.84 -10.87
CA ALA A 134 -0.15 -6.48 -11.39
C ALA A 134 -0.53 -5.44 -10.32
N GLY A 135 -1.05 -5.90 -9.18
CA GLY A 135 -1.32 -5.07 -8.02
C GLY A 135 -2.75 -4.56 -7.91
N GLY A 136 -2.91 -3.59 -7.05
CA GLY A 136 -4.17 -2.92 -6.74
C GLY A 136 -3.95 -1.70 -5.86
N GLU A 137 -5.05 -1.04 -5.51
CA GLU A 137 -5.09 0.11 -4.62
C GLU A 137 -5.59 -0.26 -3.23
N LEU A 138 -4.98 0.39 -2.25
CA LEU A 138 -5.40 0.38 -0.85
C LEU A 138 -5.62 1.84 -0.42
N ASP A 139 -6.73 2.08 0.29
CA ASP A 139 -7.22 3.42 0.60
C ASP A 139 -8.13 3.42 1.85
N PRO A 140 -8.38 4.58 2.49
CA PRO A 140 -9.17 4.64 3.72
C PRO A 140 -10.69 4.48 3.49
N HIS A 141 -11.16 4.49 2.26
CA HIS A 141 -12.58 4.47 1.93
C HIS A 141 -13.07 3.09 1.49
N GLY A 142 -12.36 2.46 0.54
CA GLY A 142 -12.87 1.25 -0.11
C GLY A 142 -14.22 1.48 -0.76
N ALA A 143 -14.84 0.43 -1.26
CA ALA A 143 -16.13 0.53 -1.95
C ALA A 143 -17.32 0.85 -1.03
N ASP A 144 -17.18 0.66 0.27
CA ASP A 144 -18.26 0.77 1.26
C ASP A 144 -18.02 1.78 2.39
N GLY A 145 -16.92 2.54 2.29
CA GLY A 145 -16.52 3.53 3.30
C GLY A 145 -15.78 2.96 4.51
N ASN A 146 -15.45 1.65 4.52
CA ASN A 146 -14.76 1.01 5.65
C ASN A 146 -13.27 0.81 5.42
N GLY A 147 -12.77 1.16 4.25
CA GLY A 147 -11.36 1.10 3.85
C GLY A 147 -10.94 -0.21 3.19
N ASN A 148 -9.84 -0.13 2.46
CA ASN A 148 -9.02 -1.21 1.94
C ASN A 148 -7.59 -1.04 2.48
N PRO A 149 -7.16 -1.75 3.54
CA PRO A 149 -7.95 -2.75 4.29
C PRO A 149 -8.99 -2.12 5.21
N ILE A 150 -10.03 -2.93 5.55
CA ILE A 150 -11.07 -2.48 6.49
C ILE A 150 -10.42 -2.09 7.82
N GLY A 151 -10.64 -0.84 8.24
CA GLY A 151 -10.10 -0.30 9.50
C GLY A 151 -8.58 -0.07 9.48
N GLY A 152 -7.95 -0.02 8.31
CA GLY A 152 -6.54 0.35 8.17
C GLY A 152 -6.31 1.81 8.57
N LEU A 153 -5.33 2.06 9.44
CA LEU A 153 -4.96 3.39 9.89
C LEU A 153 -3.56 3.76 9.41
N VAL A 154 -3.40 4.98 8.95
CA VAL A 154 -2.10 5.54 8.56
C VAL A 154 -1.72 6.66 9.52
N PHE A 155 -0.46 6.66 9.94
CA PHE A 155 0.12 7.66 10.83
C PHE A 155 1.37 8.28 10.22
N SER A 156 1.63 9.53 10.56
CA SER A 156 2.89 10.19 10.20
C SER A 156 3.36 11.15 11.28
N SER A 157 4.66 11.16 11.54
CA SER A 157 5.36 12.16 12.33
C SER A 157 6.09 13.19 11.48
N ALA A 158 6.09 13.05 10.17
CA ALA A 158 6.83 13.92 9.25
C ALA A 158 6.34 15.37 9.26
N PHE A 159 5.11 15.61 9.69
CA PHE A 159 4.55 16.95 9.82
C PHE A 159 4.77 17.58 11.23
N GLY A 160 5.67 17.00 12.02
CA GLY A 160 6.02 17.46 13.37
C GLY A 160 5.66 16.45 14.44
N GLN A 161 4.42 16.45 14.92
CA GLN A 161 3.95 15.45 15.88
C GLN A 161 3.32 14.25 15.18
N LEU A 162 3.42 13.08 15.81
CA LEU A 162 2.73 11.89 15.32
C LEU A 162 1.21 12.14 15.28
N GLN A 163 0.61 11.92 14.14
CA GLN A 163 -0.82 12.13 13.92
C GLN A 163 -1.37 11.05 12.99
N GLN A 164 -2.65 10.78 13.07
CA GLN A 164 -3.37 10.00 12.08
C GLN A 164 -3.50 10.83 10.81
N ILE A 165 -3.38 10.17 9.67
CA ILE A 165 -3.63 10.71 8.34
C ILE A 165 -4.90 10.04 7.82
N HIS A 166 -5.93 10.82 7.53
CA HIS A 166 -7.23 10.29 7.16
C HIS A 166 -7.36 10.04 5.65
N GLU A 167 -6.63 10.78 4.82
CA GLU A 167 -6.62 10.60 3.38
C GLU A 167 -5.26 10.07 2.93
N TRP A 168 -5.24 8.87 2.38
CA TRP A 168 -4.03 8.20 1.90
C TRP A 168 -4.35 7.23 0.78
N THR A 169 -3.36 6.92 -0.06
CA THR A 169 -3.44 5.85 -1.05
C THR A 169 -2.14 5.04 -1.03
N ASN A 170 -2.24 3.73 -1.21
CA ASN A 170 -1.11 2.83 -1.34
C ASN A 170 -1.37 1.86 -2.50
N PHE A 171 -0.54 1.95 -3.53
CA PHE A 171 -0.55 0.99 -4.63
C PHE A 171 0.61 0.02 -4.47
N MET A 172 0.37 -1.23 -4.80
CA MET A 172 1.37 -2.29 -4.77
C MET A 172 1.20 -3.25 -5.92
N SER A 173 2.31 -3.80 -6.39
CA SER A 173 2.41 -4.97 -7.27
C SER A 173 3.48 -5.91 -6.72
N ASP A 174 3.87 -6.94 -7.46
CA ASP A 174 4.99 -7.82 -7.06
C ASP A 174 6.37 -7.14 -7.09
N SER A 175 6.48 -5.99 -7.72
CA SER A 175 7.77 -5.34 -8.02
C SER A 175 7.81 -3.83 -7.78
N GLU A 176 6.67 -3.18 -7.58
CA GLU A 176 6.56 -1.74 -7.42
C GLU A 176 5.59 -1.38 -6.31
N PHE A 177 5.87 -0.29 -5.62
CA PHE A 177 5.00 0.26 -4.60
C PHE A 177 5.03 1.78 -4.56
N CYS A 178 3.93 2.36 -4.10
CA CYS A 178 3.89 3.76 -3.73
C CYS A 178 2.83 3.97 -2.63
N ILE A 179 3.12 4.88 -1.71
CA ILE A 179 2.19 5.29 -0.66
C ILE A 179 2.26 6.80 -0.51
N ARG A 180 1.10 7.46 -0.50
CA ARG A 180 0.96 8.88 -0.20
C ARG A 180 0.04 9.03 0.99
N ALA A 181 0.47 9.83 1.97
CA ALA A 181 -0.29 10.19 3.14
C ALA A 181 -0.49 11.71 3.16
N CYS A 182 -1.71 12.16 2.95
CA CYS A 182 -2.08 13.56 2.80
C CYS A 182 -2.39 14.18 4.15
N LYS A 183 -1.67 15.26 4.49
CA LYS A 183 -1.93 16.03 5.71
C LYS A 183 -3.37 16.51 5.71
N ASP A 184 -4.07 16.29 6.82
CA ASP A 184 -5.45 16.70 6.96
C ASP A 184 -5.65 18.18 6.59
N GLY A 185 -6.62 18.42 5.74
CA GLY A 185 -6.90 19.74 5.23
C GLY A 185 -7.78 19.70 3.96
N PRO A 186 -8.18 20.85 3.44
CA PRO A 186 -9.13 20.92 2.33
C PRO A 186 -8.61 20.35 1.00
N LYS A 187 -7.29 20.15 0.87
CA LYS A 187 -6.68 19.58 -0.32
C LYS A 187 -6.50 18.05 -0.22
N ALA A 188 -6.55 17.50 1.00
CA ALA A 188 -6.21 16.09 1.24
C ALA A 188 -7.02 15.12 0.35
N PRO A 189 -8.37 15.24 0.25
CA PRO A 189 -9.15 14.32 -0.58
C PRO A 189 -8.80 14.36 -2.07
N ALA A 190 -8.36 15.52 -2.59
CA ALA A 190 -8.00 15.66 -3.99
C ALA A 190 -6.58 15.15 -4.28
N LEU A 191 -5.65 15.34 -3.33
CA LEU A 191 -4.25 14.91 -3.46
C LEU A 191 -4.05 13.43 -3.13
N CYS A 192 -4.96 12.82 -2.38
CA CYS A 192 -5.03 11.39 -2.07
C CYS A 192 -6.37 10.81 -2.57
N GLN A 193 -6.73 11.12 -3.83
CA GLN A 193 -7.97 10.65 -4.42
C GLN A 193 -7.92 9.13 -4.67
N HIS A 194 -8.98 8.42 -4.29
CA HIS A 194 -9.07 6.96 -4.27
C HIS A 194 -10.03 6.38 -5.34
N ILE A 195 -10.26 7.11 -6.44
CA ILE A 195 -11.14 6.64 -7.53
C ILE A 195 -10.37 6.21 -8.78
N TYR A 196 -9.05 6.07 -8.67
CA TYR A 196 -8.15 5.73 -9.78
C TYR A 196 -7.46 4.39 -9.57
N ASP A 197 -8.22 3.39 -9.09
CA ASP A 197 -7.73 2.09 -8.61
C ASP A 197 -6.84 1.34 -9.60
N VAL A 198 -7.13 1.41 -10.91
CA VAL A 198 -6.39 0.66 -11.93
C VAL A 198 -5.27 1.46 -12.60
N MET A 199 -5.01 2.70 -12.13
CA MET A 199 -4.03 3.57 -12.78
C MET A 199 -2.60 3.33 -12.29
N GLY A 200 -2.43 2.71 -11.13
CA GLY A 200 -1.14 2.34 -10.54
C GLY A 200 -0.27 3.51 -10.09
N CYS A 201 0.94 3.17 -9.65
CA CYS A 201 1.87 4.09 -9.00
C CYS A 201 2.28 5.29 -9.86
N HIS A 202 2.77 5.04 -11.07
CA HIS A 202 3.32 6.12 -11.92
C HIS A 202 2.30 7.18 -12.31
N TRP A 203 1.04 6.79 -12.43
CA TRP A 203 -0.02 7.73 -12.78
C TRP A 203 -0.52 8.52 -11.57
N ASN A 204 -0.77 7.82 -10.45
CA ASN A 204 -1.31 8.43 -9.24
C ASN A 204 -0.25 9.21 -8.44
N MET A 205 0.96 8.68 -8.39
CA MET A 205 2.06 9.21 -7.58
C MET A 205 3.33 9.41 -8.41
N PRO A 206 3.33 10.33 -9.37
CA PRO A 206 4.53 10.64 -10.15
C PRO A 206 5.70 10.94 -9.21
N GLY A 207 6.84 10.28 -9.44
CA GLY A 207 7.99 10.34 -8.56
C GLY A 207 9.20 9.62 -9.14
N ASN A 208 10.21 9.39 -8.30
CA ASN A 208 11.37 8.59 -8.63
C ASN A 208 11.15 7.14 -8.25
N TYR A 209 11.34 6.21 -9.18
CA TYR A 209 11.22 4.76 -9.00
C TYR A 209 12.54 4.03 -9.37
N ASN A 210 13.66 4.75 -9.38
CA ASN A 210 14.94 4.17 -9.76
C ASN A 210 15.46 3.19 -8.71
N ALA A 211 15.98 2.07 -9.17
CA ALA A 211 16.69 1.12 -8.34
C ALA A 211 18.01 1.69 -7.78
N GLY A 212 18.46 1.12 -6.66
CA GLY A 212 19.79 1.39 -6.10
C GLY A 212 19.93 2.76 -5.45
N THR A 213 18.86 3.52 -5.34
CA THR A 213 18.86 4.83 -4.68
C THR A 213 17.84 4.82 -3.55
N PHE A 214 18.27 5.33 -2.40
CA PHE A 214 17.42 5.58 -1.24
C PHE A 214 17.62 7.03 -0.83
N GLU A 215 16.56 7.83 -0.89
CA GLU A 215 16.69 9.27 -0.64
C GLU A 215 15.45 9.86 0.01
N LYS A 216 15.66 10.95 0.72
CA LYS A 216 14.56 11.81 1.17
C LYS A 216 14.79 13.22 0.63
N CYS A 217 13.72 13.84 0.13
CA CYS A 217 13.75 15.17 -0.44
C CYS A 217 12.62 16.04 0.13
N ALA A 218 12.81 17.35 0.13
CA ALA A 218 11.70 18.29 0.13
C ALA A 218 11.16 18.41 -1.30
N ALA A 219 9.85 18.59 -1.44
CA ALA A 219 9.24 18.77 -2.76
C ALA A 219 8.08 19.77 -2.70
N ASP A 220 7.71 20.30 -3.85
CA ASP A 220 6.46 21.04 -4.00
C ASP A 220 5.28 20.07 -3.97
N SER A 221 4.11 20.52 -3.53
CA SER A 221 2.88 19.76 -3.73
C SER A 221 2.56 19.72 -5.22
N GLY A 222 2.31 18.53 -5.75
CA GLY A 222 1.92 18.37 -7.14
C GLY A 222 0.48 18.77 -7.40
N GLU A 223 0.10 18.68 -8.66
CA GLU A 223 -1.30 18.79 -9.05
C GLU A 223 -2.09 17.58 -8.52
N PRO A 224 -3.37 17.76 -8.16
CA PRO A 224 -4.24 16.65 -7.79
C PRO A 224 -4.34 15.65 -8.93
N MET A 225 -4.25 14.35 -8.61
CA MET A 225 -4.39 13.30 -9.61
C MET A 225 -5.74 13.41 -10.33
N GLY A 226 -5.75 13.18 -11.63
CA GLY A 226 -6.95 13.23 -12.45
C GLY A 226 -7.51 14.61 -12.75
N VAL A 227 -6.92 15.70 -12.25
CA VAL A 227 -7.40 17.06 -12.51
C VAL A 227 -6.53 17.76 -13.56
N TYR A 228 -7.10 18.13 -14.70
CA TYR A 228 -6.39 18.72 -15.83
C TYR A 228 -7.09 20.00 -16.29
N GLY A 229 -6.47 21.15 -16.06
CA GLY A 229 -6.99 22.44 -16.52
C GLY A 229 -8.41 22.78 -16.03
N GLY A 230 -8.77 22.31 -14.83
CA GLY A 230 -10.10 22.51 -14.24
C GLY A 230 -11.14 21.46 -14.62
N SER A 231 -10.76 20.45 -15.43
CA SER A 231 -11.57 19.26 -15.72
C SER A 231 -11.07 18.07 -14.89
N THR A 232 -11.97 17.20 -14.46
CA THR A 232 -11.66 15.95 -13.76
C THR A 232 -11.84 14.78 -14.71
N PHE A 233 -10.80 13.98 -14.87
CA PHE A 233 -10.85 12.68 -15.56
C PHE A 233 -11.54 11.65 -14.67
N HIS A 234 -12.35 10.80 -15.27
CA HIS A 234 -12.93 9.64 -14.58
C HIS A 234 -12.39 8.35 -15.17
N GLN A 235 -11.94 7.45 -14.29
CA GLN A 235 -11.45 6.14 -14.68
C GLN A 235 -12.49 5.40 -15.53
N GLY A 236 -12.07 4.84 -16.68
CA GLY A 236 -12.96 4.21 -17.65
C GLY A 236 -13.41 5.12 -18.80
N GLU A 237 -13.05 6.39 -18.81
CA GLU A 237 -13.24 7.23 -19.99
C GLU A 237 -12.43 6.71 -21.21
N PRO A 238 -12.90 6.96 -22.43
CA PRO A 238 -12.27 6.41 -23.65
C PRO A 238 -10.79 6.79 -23.84
N VAL A 239 -10.37 7.91 -23.26
CA VAL A 239 -9.01 8.43 -23.37
C VAL A 239 -8.48 8.71 -21.96
N THR A 240 -7.50 7.94 -21.54
CA THR A 240 -6.77 8.18 -20.30
C THR A 240 -5.74 9.28 -20.54
N PRO A 241 -5.77 10.39 -19.78
CA PRO A 241 -4.73 11.40 -19.87
C PRO A 241 -3.38 10.89 -19.38
N ALA A 242 -2.29 11.49 -19.85
CA ALA A 242 -0.96 11.20 -19.32
C ALA A 242 -0.89 11.57 -17.82
N PRO A 243 -0.07 10.87 -17.02
CA PRO A 243 0.15 11.27 -15.64
C PRO A 243 0.71 12.68 -15.55
N HIS A 244 0.45 13.37 -14.44
CA HIS A 244 1.12 14.63 -14.17
C HIS A 244 2.64 14.43 -14.09
N PRO A 245 3.47 15.43 -14.42
CA PRO A 245 4.90 15.35 -14.16
C PRO A 245 5.15 15.28 -12.66
N ALA A 246 6.22 14.56 -12.28
CA ALA A 246 6.65 14.54 -10.88
C ALA A 246 6.93 15.98 -10.41
N PRO A 247 6.47 16.35 -9.21
CA PRO A 247 6.77 17.68 -8.65
C PRO A 247 8.27 17.89 -8.48
N SER A 248 8.71 19.14 -8.59
CA SER A 248 10.10 19.50 -8.34
C SER A 248 10.51 19.13 -6.93
N SER A 249 11.64 18.47 -6.79
CA SER A 249 12.24 18.10 -5.49
C SER A 249 13.56 18.82 -5.26
N SER A 250 13.91 19.03 -3.99
CA SER A 250 15.12 19.71 -3.57
C SER A 250 15.61 19.17 -2.22
N GLN A 251 16.81 19.61 -1.81
CA GLN A 251 17.40 19.22 -0.52
C GLN A 251 17.44 17.69 -0.32
N CYS A 252 17.66 16.95 -1.38
CA CYS A 252 17.71 15.50 -1.32
C CYS A 252 18.93 15.02 -0.53
N VAL A 253 18.65 14.10 0.41
CA VAL A 253 19.67 13.41 1.20
C VAL A 253 19.56 11.93 0.91
N THR A 254 20.66 11.35 0.41
CA THR A 254 20.74 9.92 0.13
C THR A 254 21.22 9.14 1.34
N VAL A 255 20.73 7.90 1.49
CA VAL A 255 21.25 6.91 2.43
C VAL A 255 21.75 5.71 1.65
N SER A 256 22.74 5.00 2.18
CA SER A 256 23.39 3.90 1.44
C SER A 256 22.47 2.67 1.27
N THR A 257 21.62 2.44 2.25
CA THR A 257 20.65 1.32 2.29
C THR A 257 19.57 1.59 3.33
N ILE A 258 18.48 0.88 3.23
CA ILE A 258 17.43 0.84 4.26
C ILE A 258 17.20 -0.62 4.67
N GLY A 259 16.79 -0.83 5.91
CA GLY A 259 16.52 -2.16 6.46
C GLY A 259 16.09 -2.10 7.91
N ASN A 260 15.73 -3.24 8.46
CA ASN A 260 15.22 -3.35 9.82
C ASN A 260 16.31 -3.30 10.91
N ASN A 261 17.59 -3.43 10.52
CA ASN A 261 18.77 -3.36 11.39
C ASN A 261 18.84 -4.45 12.50
N LEU A 262 18.04 -5.48 12.44
CA LEU A 262 18.04 -6.56 13.46
C LEU A 262 19.38 -7.30 13.53
N ALA A 263 20.02 -7.53 12.39
CA ALA A 263 21.33 -8.18 12.33
C ALA A 263 22.43 -7.35 13.01
N ALA A 264 22.37 -6.03 12.94
CA ALA A 264 23.33 -5.14 13.60
C ALA A 264 23.16 -5.16 15.14
N SER A 265 21.92 -5.26 15.63
CA SER A 265 21.61 -5.35 17.06
C SER A 265 22.10 -6.67 17.69
N SER A 266 22.01 -7.78 16.96
CA SER A 266 22.51 -9.09 17.43
C SER A 266 24.04 -9.17 17.49
N SER A 267 24.77 -8.42 16.64
CA SER A 267 26.22 -8.35 16.66
C SER A 267 26.78 -7.48 17.80
N ALA A 268 26.02 -6.46 18.24
CA ALA A 268 26.44 -5.59 19.33
C ALA A 268 26.36 -6.27 20.74
N ASN A 269 25.54 -7.29 20.89
CA ASN A 269 25.39 -8.04 22.15
C ASN A 269 26.35 -9.23 22.27
N ALA A 270 27.13 -9.56 21.23
CA ALA A 270 28.07 -10.70 21.23
C ALA A 270 29.50 -10.35 21.72
N THR A 271 29.79 -9.11 22.10
CA THR A 271 31.15 -8.66 22.47
C THR A 271 31.26 -8.29 23.93
N SER A 272 30.96 -9.20 24.85
CA SER A 272 31.44 -9.10 26.24
C SER A 272 31.37 -10.42 27.00
N VAL A 273 32.10 -11.47 26.52
CA VAL A 273 32.62 -12.50 27.41
C VAL A 273 34.00 -12.93 26.90
N SER A 274 35.02 -12.15 27.26
CA SER A 274 36.40 -12.61 27.23
C SER A 274 36.67 -13.44 28.44
N SER A 275 36.65 -14.75 28.30
CA SER A 275 37.21 -15.68 29.30
C SER A 275 38.50 -16.25 28.74
N SER A 276 39.57 -15.80 29.33
CA SER A 276 40.90 -16.39 29.22
C SER A 276 40.90 -17.80 29.83
N VAL A 277 41.26 -18.84 29.07
CA VAL A 277 41.90 -20.04 29.60
C VAL A 277 42.91 -20.61 28.60
N ALA A 278 44.02 -21.01 29.16
CA ALA A 278 45.29 -21.32 28.58
C ALA A 278 45.33 -22.59 27.73
N SER A 279 46.40 -22.62 26.95
CA SER A 279 46.97 -23.67 26.11
C SER A 279 47.03 -25.07 26.73
N SER A 280 46.73 -26.11 25.98
CA SER A 280 47.56 -27.34 25.98
C SER A 280 47.46 -28.03 24.61
N SER A 281 48.63 -28.34 24.12
CA SER A 281 49.01 -29.05 22.93
C SER A 281 48.58 -30.52 22.89
N GLY A 282 48.22 -31.03 21.71
CA GLY A 282 48.03 -32.46 21.45
C GLY A 282 47.84 -32.76 19.96
N SER A 283 48.91 -33.28 19.39
CA SER A 283 49.11 -33.75 18.01
C SER A 283 48.29 -34.99 17.65
N SER A 284 47.76 -35.11 16.46
CA SER A 284 48.00 -36.18 15.49
C SER A 284 46.86 -36.33 14.46
N ALA A 285 47.24 -36.27 13.19
CA ALA A 285 46.49 -36.77 12.04
C ALA A 285 46.91 -38.25 11.80
N PRO A 286 46.52 -38.97 10.71
CA PRO A 286 45.49 -38.78 9.67
C PRO A 286 44.72 -40.13 9.37
N SER A 287 43.85 -40.14 8.38
CA SER A 287 43.57 -41.16 7.35
C SER A 287 42.09 -41.19 6.98
N SER A 288 41.80 -40.86 5.81
CA SER A 288 41.67 -41.49 4.48
C SER A 288 40.28 -42.12 4.18
N ALA A 289 39.71 -41.55 3.13
CA ALA A 289 39.15 -42.16 1.92
C ALA A 289 37.84 -42.97 2.00
N SER A 290 36.86 -42.64 1.17
CA SER A 290 36.48 -43.32 -0.06
C SER A 290 35.00 -43.06 -0.43
N SER A 291 34.74 -42.41 -1.50
CA SER A 291 34.12 -42.78 -2.78
C SER A 291 32.81 -43.60 -2.79
N GLY A 292 31.87 -43.16 -3.67
CA GLY A 292 30.74 -43.90 -4.26
C GLY A 292 29.60 -42.97 -4.64
N VAL A 293 29.55 -42.43 -5.76
CA VAL A 293 29.11 -42.70 -7.15
C VAL A 293 27.63 -43.16 -7.30
N SER A 294 26.92 -42.38 -8.13
CA SER A 294 25.81 -42.73 -9.06
C SER A 294 24.42 -43.02 -8.49
N SER A 295 23.33 -42.50 -9.01
CA SER A 295 22.85 -42.42 -10.38
C SER A 295 21.44 -41.78 -10.41
N SER A 296 21.19 -40.92 -11.35
CA SER A 296 19.82 -40.66 -11.88
C SER A 296 19.35 -41.86 -12.72
N PRO A 297 18.04 -42.02 -12.96
CA PRO A 297 17.52 -41.51 -14.23
C PRO A 297 16.02 -41.05 -14.21
N SER A 298 15.78 -40.10 -15.08
CA SER A 298 14.83 -39.99 -16.21
C SER A 298 13.33 -40.21 -16.04
N ALA A 299 12.63 -39.15 -16.32
CA ALA A 299 11.52 -38.92 -17.22
C ALA A 299 10.33 -39.90 -17.30
N SER A 300 9.11 -39.37 -17.14
CA SER A 300 8.06 -39.64 -18.11
C SER A 300 6.99 -38.54 -18.13
N SER A 301 6.69 -38.13 -19.32
CA SER A 301 5.69 -37.20 -19.82
C SER A 301 4.26 -37.74 -19.67
N ALA A 302 3.30 -36.84 -19.35
CA ALA A 302 1.94 -36.89 -19.93
C ALA A 302 1.20 -35.59 -19.66
N ALA A 303 0.85 -34.85 -20.68
CA ALA A 303 -0.32 -33.98 -20.80
C ALA A 303 -1.28 -34.63 -21.79
N PRO A 304 -2.53 -34.14 -22.02
CA PRO A 304 -3.28 -33.01 -21.46
C PRO A 304 -4.71 -33.40 -21.04
N GLY A 305 -5.33 -32.59 -20.21
CA GLY A 305 -6.77 -32.62 -19.97
C GLY A 305 -7.33 -31.21 -19.95
N SER A 306 -7.94 -30.81 -21.07
CA SER A 306 -8.69 -29.58 -21.22
C SER A 306 -9.98 -29.64 -20.40
N GLY A 307 -10.04 -28.87 -19.31
CA GLY A 307 -11.25 -28.58 -18.56
C GLY A 307 -11.68 -27.14 -18.80
N ILE A 308 -12.75 -26.94 -19.56
CA ILE A 308 -13.37 -25.63 -19.77
C ILE A 308 -14.16 -25.30 -18.52
N SER A 309 -13.66 -24.35 -17.73
CA SER A 309 -14.40 -23.77 -16.61
C SER A 309 -15.23 -22.59 -17.14
N SER A 310 -16.53 -22.78 -17.23
CA SER A 310 -17.48 -21.72 -17.58
C SER A 310 -17.69 -20.83 -16.34
N VAL A 311 -17.26 -19.59 -16.43
CA VAL A 311 -17.52 -18.55 -15.41
C VAL A 311 -18.82 -17.83 -15.79
N CYS A 312 -19.78 -17.86 -14.90
CA CYS A 312 -21.07 -17.17 -15.05
C CYS A 312 -20.95 -15.76 -14.46
N TYR A 313 -21.00 -14.73 -15.29
CA TYR A 313 -21.13 -13.35 -14.85
C TYR A 313 -22.61 -12.94 -14.78
N CYS A 314 -23.10 -12.58 -13.61
CA CYS A 314 -24.40 -11.93 -13.44
C CYS A 314 -24.21 -10.41 -13.36
N ALA A 315 -24.62 -9.69 -14.38
CA ALA A 315 -24.72 -8.23 -14.32
C ALA A 315 -26.08 -7.80 -13.78
N ILE A 316 -26.11 -7.01 -12.74
CA ILE A 316 -27.31 -6.40 -12.19
C ILE A 316 -27.39 -4.97 -12.71
N SER A 317 -28.34 -4.69 -13.61
CA SER A 317 -28.62 -3.33 -14.06
C SER A 317 -29.88 -2.82 -13.35
N ALA A 318 -29.74 -1.75 -12.59
CA ALA A 318 -30.86 -1.04 -12.00
C ALA A 318 -31.26 0.12 -12.92
N PHE A 319 -32.48 0.09 -13.48
CA PHE A 319 -33.09 1.22 -14.16
C PHE A 319 -33.98 1.98 -13.16
N VAL A 320 -33.71 3.27 -13.02
CA VAL A 320 -34.57 4.19 -12.28
C VAL A 320 -35.49 4.88 -13.30
N ASP A 321 -36.79 4.56 -13.24
CA ASP A 321 -37.81 5.26 -14.03
C ASP A 321 -38.32 6.46 -13.22
N THR A 322 -38.15 7.67 -13.74
CA THR A 322 -38.48 8.93 -13.10
C THR A 322 -39.86 9.47 -13.52
N THR A 323 -40.92 8.66 -13.49
CA THR A 323 -42.26 9.17 -13.62
C THR A 323 -43.22 8.56 -12.58
N LEU A 324 -43.53 9.40 -11.65
CA LEU A 324 -44.71 9.41 -10.74
C LEU A 324 -45.07 8.13 -9.98
N SER A 325 -44.85 8.22 -8.67
CA SER A 325 -45.69 7.63 -7.61
C SER A 325 -45.71 6.11 -7.43
N LEU A 326 -45.32 5.74 -6.20
CA LEU A 326 -45.40 4.44 -5.53
C LEU A 326 -44.43 3.34 -5.95
N ARG A 327 -43.44 3.26 -5.13
CA ARG A 327 -42.56 2.14 -4.77
C ARG A 327 -43.07 0.75 -5.16
N THR A 328 -42.46 0.19 -6.20
CA THR A 328 -42.31 -1.25 -6.30
C THR A 328 -41.02 -1.54 -7.08
N MET A 329 -40.02 -2.05 -6.37
CA MET A 329 -38.75 -2.46 -6.94
C MET A 329 -38.95 -3.85 -7.56
N ILE A 330 -38.91 -3.95 -8.90
CA ILE A 330 -38.96 -5.25 -9.58
C ILE A 330 -37.55 -5.60 -10.00
N LEU A 331 -36.94 -6.57 -9.32
CA LEU A 331 -35.71 -7.21 -9.72
C LEU A 331 -36.01 -8.23 -10.84
N ARG A 332 -35.49 -8.02 -12.02
CA ARG A 332 -35.50 -9.05 -13.08
C ARG A 332 -34.06 -9.51 -13.34
N THR A 333 -33.82 -10.78 -13.10
CA THR A 333 -32.56 -11.45 -13.45
C THR A 333 -32.69 -11.99 -14.87
N VAL A 334 -31.83 -11.54 -15.77
CA VAL A 334 -31.72 -12.04 -17.13
C VAL A 334 -30.39 -12.78 -17.28
N CYS A 335 -30.45 -14.08 -17.49
CA CYS A 335 -29.27 -14.88 -17.84
C CYS A 335 -29.19 -15.01 -19.37
N ILE A 336 -28.08 -14.53 -19.94
CA ILE A 336 -27.80 -14.68 -21.38
C ILE A 336 -26.77 -15.80 -21.54
N TRP A 337 -27.17 -16.82 -22.32
CA TRP A 337 -26.25 -17.88 -22.74
C TRP A 337 -25.61 -17.47 -24.06
N THR A 338 -24.28 -17.43 -24.11
CA THR A 338 -23.53 -17.39 -25.37
C THR A 338 -22.81 -18.73 -25.55
N ARG A 339 -23.01 -19.32 -26.75
CA ARG A 339 -22.31 -20.53 -27.16
C ARG A 339 -20.90 -20.24 -27.67
#